data_c61ba9f51e45da378b5b609533169bb8
#
_entry.id   c61ba9f51e45da378b5b609533169bb8
#
_cell.length_a   1.000
_cell.length_b   1.000
_cell.length_c   1.000
_cell.angle_alpha   90.00
_cell.angle_beta   90.00
_cell.angle_gamma   90.00
#
_symmetry.space_group_name_H-M   'P 1'
#
loop_
_entity.id
_entity.type
_entity.pdbx_description
1 polymer ?
#
loop_
_entity_poly.entity_id
_entity_poly.type
_entity_poly.pdbx_seq_one_letter_code
_entity_poly.pdbx_strand_id
1 'polypeptide(L)'
;LKGSAGGGDYVSFRGVSTDNPHISQQFIDEQRKSLPTEIFKQEYLAEFSESGNDVFTGVDAICILNGWTQPQSGKRYYAGIDLGLQHDYSVLTIMDESGRVVRVERVNGSSYTEIARQFILTLRSYRITGGYVEVNGPGLPVFEMLRKEIRKIRDWTTNNSNKAEGIRNLIYDIQEGSLELPSKEFFPHVYNELNAYSYKIGPTGTMTFNAPSGLFDDCVMSLMLANEAKRNVGGSSKIYIGGSV
;
A
#
# COMPACT_ATOMS: atom_id res chain seq x y z
N LEU A 1 29.51 -12.17 10.54
CA LEU A 1 29.08 -12.37 11.94
C LEU A 1 30.16 -13.04 12.81
N LYS A 2 31.42 -12.61 12.65
CA LYS A 2 32.54 -13.18 13.44
C LYS A 2 32.55 -12.71 14.92
N GLY A 3 31.79 -11.67 15.25
CA GLY A 3 31.77 -11.10 16.61
C GLY A 3 30.73 -11.69 17.56
N SER A 4 29.68 -12.33 17.04
CA SER A 4 28.60 -12.87 17.88
C SER A 4 28.90 -14.25 18.52
N ALA A 5 29.98 -14.90 18.10
CA ALA A 5 30.34 -16.27 18.55
C ALA A 5 31.49 -16.28 19.59
N GLY A 6 31.94 -15.14 20.08
CA GLY A 6 32.95 -15.06 21.15
C GLY A 6 34.31 -15.66 20.80
N GLY A 7 34.70 -15.72 19.53
CA GLY A 7 35.99 -16.27 19.10
C GLY A 7 36.75 -15.30 18.24
N GLY A 8 37.89 -14.75 18.75
CA GLY A 8 38.81 -13.88 18.02
C GLY A 8 38.92 -12.47 18.58
N ASP A 9 39.65 -11.62 17.89
CA ASP A 9 39.97 -10.21 18.28
C ASP A 9 38.76 -9.24 18.11
N TYR A 10 37.53 -9.75 17.90
CA TYR A 10 36.33 -8.95 17.67
C TYR A 10 35.37 -9.05 18.83
N VAL A 11 34.93 -7.92 19.34
CA VAL A 11 33.84 -7.81 20.33
C VAL A 11 32.65 -7.12 19.67
N SER A 12 31.46 -7.69 19.77
CA SER A 12 30.25 -7.04 19.30
C SER A 12 29.43 -6.52 20.48
N PHE A 13 28.92 -5.30 20.30
CA PHE A 13 28.01 -4.66 21.24
C PHE A 13 26.64 -4.57 20.58
N ARG A 14 25.58 -4.85 21.35
CA ARG A 14 24.20 -4.68 20.91
C ARG A 14 23.53 -3.66 21.83
N GLY A 15 22.91 -2.63 21.26
CA GLY A 15 22.06 -1.67 21.96
C GLY A 15 20.76 -1.53 21.20
N VAL A 16 19.64 -1.52 21.89
CA VAL A 16 18.31 -1.32 21.29
C VAL A 16 17.85 0.11 21.48
N SER A 17 17.06 0.65 20.55
CA SER A 17 16.61 2.05 20.61
C SER A 17 15.73 2.33 21.83
N THR A 18 15.10 1.32 22.42
CA THR A 18 14.34 1.43 23.67
C THR A 18 15.20 1.71 24.90
N ASP A 19 16.50 1.44 24.84
CA ASP A 19 17.44 1.73 25.93
C ASP A 19 17.90 3.20 25.93
N ASN A 20 17.57 3.96 24.88
CA ASN A 20 17.92 5.37 24.76
C ASN A 20 16.87 6.24 25.48
N PRO A 21 17.22 6.91 26.59
CA PRO A 21 16.29 7.73 27.37
C PRO A 21 15.77 8.98 26.63
N HIS A 22 16.38 9.33 25.50
CA HIS A 22 15.97 10.48 24.68
C HIS A 22 14.93 10.11 23.61
N ILE A 23 14.60 8.83 23.46
CA ILE A 23 13.58 8.36 22.52
C ILE A 23 12.33 7.95 23.30
N SER A 24 11.19 8.58 23.00
CA SER A 24 9.94 8.25 23.69
C SER A 24 9.40 6.88 23.26
N GLN A 25 8.78 6.17 24.19
CA GLN A 25 8.12 4.89 23.88
C GLN A 25 7.03 5.06 22.83
N GLN A 26 6.29 6.18 22.86
CA GLN A 26 5.28 6.50 21.86
C GLN A 26 5.89 6.54 20.45
N PHE A 27 7.03 7.18 20.27
CA PHE A 27 7.73 7.22 18.97
C PHE A 27 8.12 5.81 18.51
N ILE A 28 8.66 4.97 19.40
CA ILE A 28 9.01 3.58 19.08
C ILE A 28 7.78 2.79 18.62
N ASP A 29 6.65 2.95 19.31
CA ASP A 29 5.39 2.26 18.99
C ASP A 29 4.81 2.73 17.66
N GLU A 30 4.93 4.02 17.34
CA GLU A 30 4.55 4.57 16.02
C GLU A 30 5.44 4.01 14.91
N GLN A 31 6.75 3.94 15.12
CA GLN A 31 7.66 3.35 14.13
C GLN A 31 7.41 1.85 13.93
N ARG A 32 7.12 1.12 15.00
CA ARG A 32 6.76 -0.30 14.93
C ARG A 32 5.55 -0.57 14.04
N LYS A 33 4.57 0.35 14.06
CA LYS A 33 3.33 0.23 13.29
C LYS A 33 3.46 0.69 11.84
N SER A 34 4.42 1.58 11.55
CA SER A 34 4.58 2.22 10.24
C SER A 34 5.71 1.67 9.38
N LEU A 35 6.57 0.84 9.96
CA LEU A 35 7.69 0.22 9.25
C LEU A 35 7.44 -1.27 9.01
N PRO A 36 7.98 -1.84 7.92
CA PRO A 36 8.09 -3.28 7.77
C PRO A 36 8.74 -3.90 9.00
N THR A 37 8.20 -5.01 9.48
CA THR A 37 8.63 -5.64 10.75
C THR A 37 10.14 -5.91 10.80
N GLU A 38 10.73 -6.36 9.69
CA GLU A 38 12.17 -6.66 9.64
C GLU A 38 13.03 -5.39 9.72
N ILE A 39 12.59 -4.29 9.11
CA ILE A 39 13.27 -2.99 9.25
C ILE A 39 13.19 -2.51 10.70
N PHE A 40 11.99 -2.60 11.32
CA PHE A 40 11.85 -2.21 12.71
C PHE A 40 12.77 -3.03 13.62
N LYS A 41 12.85 -4.34 13.43
CA LYS A 41 13.77 -5.22 14.16
C LYS A 41 15.23 -4.82 13.97
N GLN A 42 15.64 -4.55 12.73
CA GLN A 42 17.01 -4.19 12.39
C GLN A 42 17.39 -2.82 12.95
N GLU A 43 16.56 -1.79 12.73
CA GLU A 43 16.89 -0.40 13.07
C GLU A 43 16.64 -0.05 14.53
N TYR A 44 15.64 -0.66 15.17
CA TYR A 44 15.24 -0.32 16.54
C TYR A 44 15.57 -1.39 17.56
N LEU A 45 15.60 -2.67 17.18
CA LEU A 45 15.90 -3.78 18.10
C LEU A 45 17.30 -4.36 17.89
N ALA A 46 18.10 -3.80 16.97
CA ALA A 46 19.43 -4.29 16.62
C ALA A 46 19.46 -5.81 16.35
N GLU A 47 18.41 -6.32 15.70
CA GLU A 47 18.29 -7.71 15.27
C GLU A 47 18.79 -7.86 13.84
N PHE A 48 19.52 -8.94 13.56
CA PHE A 48 19.91 -9.27 12.20
C PHE A 48 18.72 -9.99 11.53
N SER A 49 18.24 -9.43 10.40
CA SER A 49 17.21 -10.09 9.62
C SER A 49 17.79 -11.28 8.86
N GLU A 50 17.22 -12.46 9.04
CA GLU A 50 17.50 -13.67 8.26
C GLU A 50 16.54 -13.81 7.07
N SER A 51 15.42 -13.10 7.08
CA SER A 51 14.36 -13.11 6.06
C SER A 51 14.46 -11.93 5.13
N GLY A 52 13.91 -12.08 3.94
CA GLY A 52 13.98 -11.12 2.84
C GLY A 52 13.40 -9.74 3.14
N ASN A 53 13.37 -8.92 2.10
CA ASN A 53 12.91 -7.53 2.15
C ASN A 53 11.37 -7.41 2.11
N ASP A 54 10.64 -8.23 2.85
CA ASP A 54 9.18 -8.25 2.86
C ASP A 54 8.63 -6.95 3.47
N VAL A 55 7.74 -6.29 2.73
CA VAL A 55 7.13 -5.03 3.13
C VAL A 55 5.90 -5.28 4.02
N PHE A 56 5.05 -6.23 3.64
CA PHE A 56 3.79 -6.49 4.30
C PHE A 56 3.83 -7.78 5.12
N THR A 57 3.49 -7.69 6.39
CA THR A 57 3.35 -8.84 7.31
C THR A 57 1.89 -8.98 7.74
N GLY A 58 1.43 -10.21 7.96
CA GLY A 58 0.05 -10.47 8.37
C GLY A 58 -0.97 -10.51 7.21
N VAL A 59 -0.50 -10.60 5.97
CA VAL A 59 -1.35 -10.64 4.76
C VAL A 59 -2.36 -11.79 4.80
N ASP A 60 -1.94 -12.97 5.31
CA ASP A 60 -2.84 -14.13 5.42
C ASP A 60 -4.05 -13.85 6.31
N ALA A 61 -3.87 -13.07 7.38
CA ALA A 61 -4.94 -12.79 8.35
C ALA A 61 -6.04 -11.88 7.78
N ILE A 62 -5.74 -11.07 6.78
CA ILE A 62 -6.67 -10.10 6.18
C ILE A 62 -7.17 -10.52 4.80
N CYS A 63 -6.55 -11.49 4.13
CA CYS A 63 -6.95 -12.01 2.82
C CYS A 63 -8.03 -13.10 2.98
N ILE A 64 -9.23 -12.70 3.38
CA ILE A 64 -10.32 -13.59 3.85
C ILE A 64 -11.57 -13.57 2.98
N LEU A 65 -11.66 -12.67 1.99
CA LEU A 65 -12.87 -12.51 1.19
C LEU A 65 -12.93 -13.52 0.04
N ASN A 66 -14.06 -14.23 -0.06
CA ASN A 66 -14.29 -15.27 -1.07
C ASN A 66 -15.31 -14.85 -2.14
N GLY A 67 -15.52 -13.54 -2.33
CA GLY A 67 -16.45 -13.00 -3.32
C GLY A 67 -16.51 -11.49 -3.29
N TRP A 68 -17.00 -10.90 -4.39
CA TRP A 68 -17.24 -9.46 -4.47
C TRP A 68 -18.54 -9.07 -3.78
N THR A 69 -18.52 -7.95 -3.08
CA THR A 69 -19.72 -7.40 -2.43
C THR A 69 -20.42 -6.44 -3.39
N GLN A 70 -21.70 -6.62 -3.60
CA GLN A 70 -22.52 -5.70 -4.39
C GLN A 70 -22.68 -4.34 -3.69
N PRO A 71 -22.86 -3.24 -4.45
CA PRO A 71 -23.09 -1.92 -3.88
C PRO A 71 -24.29 -1.91 -2.93
N GLN A 72 -24.14 -1.31 -1.77
CA GLN A 72 -25.21 -1.19 -0.75
C GLN A 72 -25.59 0.28 -0.55
N SER A 73 -26.87 0.54 -0.35
CA SER A 73 -27.35 1.88 -0.06
C SER A 73 -26.83 2.37 1.31
N GLY A 74 -26.41 3.63 1.38
CA GLY A 74 -25.91 4.23 2.61
C GLY A 74 -24.42 3.98 2.91
N LYS A 75 -23.79 3.05 2.19
CA LYS A 75 -22.34 2.80 2.29
C LYS A 75 -21.53 3.83 1.50
N ARG A 76 -20.37 4.16 2.03
CA ARG A 76 -19.37 5.01 1.35
C ARG A 76 -18.30 4.12 0.73
N TYR A 77 -17.93 4.42 -0.51
CA TYR A 77 -16.94 3.66 -1.27
C TYR A 77 -15.82 4.56 -1.77
N TYR A 78 -14.61 4.05 -1.76
CA TYR A 78 -13.40 4.75 -2.16
C TYR A 78 -12.67 3.93 -3.21
N ALA A 79 -12.11 4.61 -4.20
CA ALA A 79 -11.46 3.95 -5.33
C ALA A 79 -9.99 4.35 -5.45
N GLY A 80 -9.17 3.38 -5.86
CA GLY A 80 -7.81 3.59 -6.32
C GLY A 80 -7.62 2.97 -7.69
N ILE A 81 -6.98 3.70 -8.59
CA ILE A 81 -6.75 3.25 -9.96
C ILE A 81 -5.28 3.44 -10.30
N ASP A 82 -4.65 2.34 -10.66
CA ASP A 82 -3.33 2.29 -11.28
C ASP A 82 -3.46 1.89 -12.74
N LEU A 83 -2.77 2.61 -13.63
CA LEU A 83 -2.94 2.48 -15.07
C LEU A 83 -1.65 2.00 -15.74
N GLY A 84 -1.63 0.74 -16.11
CA GLY A 84 -0.52 0.10 -16.79
C GLY A 84 -0.39 0.47 -18.27
N LEU A 85 0.86 0.42 -18.77
CA LEU A 85 1.21 0.52 -20.19
C LEU A 85 1.23 -0.87 -20.82
N GLN A 86 0.86 -0.97 -22.09
CA GLN A 86 0.90 -2.09 -23.03
C GLN A 86 1.12 -3.52 -22.49
N HIS A 87 2.01 -3.72 -21.51
CA HIS A 87 2.36 -5.02 -20.90
C HIS A 87 2.00 -5.10 -19.41
N ASP A 88 1.70 -3.97 -18.77
CA ASP A 88 1.30 -3.89 -17.39
C ASP A 88 -0.24 -3.94 -17.27
N TYR A 89 -0.73 -4.18 -16.08
CA TYR A 89 -2.17 -4.24 -15.86
C TYR A 89 -2.71 -2.89 -15.41
N SER A 90 -3.88 -2.52 -15.94
CA SER A 90 -4.66 -1.44 -15.33
C SER A 90 -5.54 -2.05 -14.27
N VAL A 91 -5.45 -1.53 -13.04
CA VAL A 91 -6.16 -2.07 -11.88
C VAL A 91 -7.03 -1.00 -11.23
N LEU A 92 -8.30 -1.35 -11.01
CA LEU A 92 -9.24 -0.59 -10.19
C LEU A 92 -9.49 -1.38 -8.90
N THR A 93 -9.23 -0.79 -7.75
CA THR A 93 -9.63 -1.29 -6.44
C THR A 93 -10.70 -0.40 -5.83
N ILE A 94 -11.80 -0.98 -5.34
CA ILE A 94 -12.84 -0.28 -4.57
C ILE A 94 -12.93 -0.91 -3.19
N MET A 95 -12.90 -0.06 -2.16
CA MET A 95 -13.12 -0.44 -0.77
C MET A 95 -14.23 0.39 -0.12
N ASP A 96 -14.87 -0.15 0.90
CA ASP A 96 -15.85 0.59 1.70
C ASP A 96 -15.18 1.35 2.86
N GLU A 97 -15.98 2.09 3.62
CA GLU A 97 -15.50 2.87 4.76
C GLU A 97 -14.91 2.04 5.90
N SER A 98 -15.22 0.73 5.97
CA SER A 98 -14.64 -0.16 6.98
C SER A 98 -13.25 -0.69 6.59
N GLY A 99 -12.82 -0.49 5.34
CA GLY A 99 -11.59 -1.04 4.81
C GLY A 99 -11.75 -2.39 4.09
N ARG A 100 -13.00 -2.83 3.88
CA ARG A 100 -13.29 -4.04 3.10
C ARG A 100 -13.17 -3.75 1.62
N VAL A 101 -12.33 -4.49 0.91
CA VAL A 101 -12.25 -4.45 -0.55
C VAL A 101 -13.48 -5.15 -1.15
N VAL A 102 -14.32 -4.37 -1.80
CA VAL A 102 -15.60 -4.86 -2.35
C VAL A 102 -15.50 -5.24 -3.83
N ARG A 103 -14.49 -4.73 -4.53
CA ARG A 103 -14.24 -5.04 -5.94
C ARG A 103 -12.78 -4.76 -6.31
N VAL A 104 -12.19 -5.66 -7.09
CA VAL A 104 -10.96 -5.40 -7.86
C VAL A 104 -11.24 -5.76 -9.31
N GLU A 105 -10.80 -4.91 -10.23
CA GLU A 105 -10.75 -5.20 -11.66
C GLU A 105 -9.32 -5.05 -12.13
N ARG A 106 -8.82 -6.06 -12.81
CA ARG A 106 -7.47 -6.12 -13.37
C ARG A 106 -7.58 -6.42 -14.86
N VAL A 107 -7.17 -5.47 -15.69
CA VAL A 107 -7.38 -5.51 -17.15
C VAL A 107 -6.04 -5.33 -17.86
N ASN A 108 -5.80 -6.12 -18.89
CA ASN A 108 -4.64 -5.99 -19.77
C ASN A 108 -5.07 -6.16 -21.23
N GLY A 109 -4.29 -5.61 -22.16
CA GLY A 109 -4.48 -5.79 -23.60
C GLY A 109 -5.65 -5.00 -24.21
N SER A 110 -6.32 -4.13 -23.44
CA SER A 110 -7.41 -3.28 -23.91
C SER A 110 -6.95 -1.87 -24.24
N SER A 111 -7.67 -1.16 -25.09
CA SER A 111 -7.44 0.27 -25.33
C SER A 111 -7.78 1.10 -24.10
N TYR A 112 -7.14 2.27 -23.94
CA TYR A 112 -7.45 3.19 -22.83
C TYR A 112 -8.93 3.60 -22.78
N THR A 113 -9.57 3.69 -23.94
CA THR A 113 -11.01 3.98 -24.03
C THR A 113 -11.87 2.85 -23.48
N GLU A 114 -11.49 1.61 -23.74
CA GLU A 114 -12.19 0.43 -23.21
C GLU A 114 -11.99 0.29 -21.70
N ILE A 115 -10.75 0.47 -21.22
CA ILE A 115 -10.44 0.48 -19.79
C ILE A 115 -11.23 1.57 -19.07
N ALA A 116 -11.23 2.81 -19.59
CA ALA A 116 -11.97 3.91 -19.02
C ALA A 116 -13.47 3.60 -18.96
N ARG A 117 -14.05 3.06 -20.05
CA ARG A 117 -15.48 2.68 -20.12
C ARG A 117 -15.84 1.63 -19.07
N GLN A 118 -15.02 0.58 -18.95
CA GLN A 118 -15.24 -0.49 -17.97
C GLN A 118 -15.20 0.08 -16.55
N PHE A 119 -14.16 0.85 -16.21
CA PHE A 119 -14.02 1.43 -14.88
C PHE A 119 -15.13 2.43 -14.55
N ILE A 120 -15.57 3.25 -15.52
CA ILE A 120 -16.72 4.17 -15.35
C ILE A 120 -17.98 3.40 -14.93
N LEU A 121 -18.28 2.28 -15.57
CA LEU A 121 -19.47 1.48 -15.25
C LEU A 121 -19.42 0.98 -13.80
N THR A 122 -18.27 0.47 -13.38
CA THR A 122 -18.08 -0.04 -12.02
C THR A 122 -18.09 1.10 -10.99
N LEU A 123 -17.38 2.20 -11.23
CA LEU A 123 -17.37 3.36 -10.34
C LEU A 123 -18.75 3.98 -10.14
N ARG A 124 -19.57 4.03 -11.21
CA ARG A 124 -20.96 4.48 -11.15
C ARG A 124 -21.85 3.55 -10.34
N SER A 125 -21.69 2.24 -10.50
CA SER A 125 -22.49 1.25 -9.76
C SER A 125 -22.29 1.38 -8.25
N TYR A 126 -21.04 1.60 -7.79
CA TYR A 126 -20.71 1.80 -6.38
C TYR A 126 -20.93 3.23 -5.90
N ARG A 127 -21.25 4.20 -6.77
CA ARG A 127 -21.48 5.61 -6.41
C ARG A 127 -20.38 6.15 -5.49
N ILE A 128 -19.12 5.98 -5.91
CA ILE A 128 -17.95 6.26 -5.05
C ILE A 128 -18.03 7.64 -4.39
N THR A 129 -17.53 7.71 -3.16
CA THR A 129 -17.42 8.94 -2.35
C THR A 129 -16.19 9.75 -2.72
N GLY A 130 -15.10 9.08 -3.10
CA GLY A 130 -13.85 9.66 -3.57
C GLY A 130 -12.93 8.63 -4.18
N GLY A 131 -11.91 9.06 -4.90
CA GLY A 131 -10.92 8.14 -5.46
C GLY A 131 -9.72 8.87 -6.02
N TYR A 132 -8.62 8.12 -6.16
CA TYR A 132 -7.39 8.58 -6.79
C TYR A 132 -7.06 7.74 -8.02
N VAL A 133 -6.52 8.41 -9.04
CA VAL A 133 -5.98 7.79 -10.26
C VAL A 133 -4.53 8.19 -10.40
N GLU A 134 -3.62 7.25 -10.54
CA GLU A 134 -2.24 7.56 -10.86
C GLU A 134 -2.16 8.13 -12.29
N VAL A 135 -1.57 9.34 -12.42
CA VAL A 135 -1.47 10.05 -13.70
C VAL A 135 -0.04 10.08 -14.26
N ASN A 136 0.89 9.38 -13.63
CA ASN A 136 2.24 9.23 -14.15
C ASN A 136 2.20 8.48 -15.49
N GLY A 137 3.01 8.92 -16.45
CA GLY A 137 3.04 8.29 -17.76
C GLY A 137 1.70 8.36 -18.52
N PRO A 138 1.08 7.22 -18.88
CA PRO A 138 -0.12 7.17 -19.72
C PRO A 138 -1.43 7.46 -18.98
N GLY A 139 -1.39 7.64 -17.68
CA GLY A 139 -2.58 7.78 -16.85
C GLY A 139 -3.44 9.00 -17.13
N LEU A 140 -2.82 10.09 -17.60
CA LEU A 140 -3.52 11.36 -17.79
C LEU A 140 -4.72 11.30 -18.78
N PRO A 141 -4.60 10.70 -19.98
CA PRO A 141 -5.75 10.61 -20.90
C PRO A 141 -6.92 9.79 -20.32
N VAL A 142 -6.64 8.71 -19.63
CA VAL A 142 -7.70 7.89 -18.98
C VAL A 142 -8.32 8.66 -17.82
N PHE A 143 -7.51 9.33 -17.01
CA PHE A 143 -8.01 10.20 -15.94
C PHE A 143 -8.96 11.27 -16.46
N GLU A 144 -8.64 11.93 -17.57
CA GLU A 144 -9.53 12.93 -18.17
C GLU A 144 -10.89 12.34 -18.60
N MET A 145 -10.89 11.11 -19.17
CA MET A 145 -12.13 10.41 -19.49
C MET A 145 -12.94 10.07 -18.23
N LEU A 146 -12.28 9.52 -17.21
CA LEU A 146 -12.90 9.18 -15.93
C LEU A 146 -13.51 10.40 -15.24
N ARG A 147 -12.76 11.51 -15.16
CA ARG A 147 -13.17 12.74 -14.47
C ARG A 147 -14.39 13.40 -15.08
N LYS A 148 -14.57 13.31 -16.41
CA LYS A 148 -15.79 13.83 -17.09
C LYS A 148 -17.06 13.16 -16.57
N GLU A 149 -16.96 11.88 -16.22
CA GLU A 149 -18.09 11.04 -15.83
C GLU A 149 -18.21 10.88 -14.31
N ILE A 150 -17.10 10.91 -13.60
CA ILE A 150 -16.97 10.67 -12.16
C ILE A 150 -16.25 11.84 -11.50
N ARG A 151 -16.99 12.89 -11.14
CA ARG A 151 -16.42 14.14 -10.58
C ARG A 151 -15.67 13.99 -9.25
N LYS A 152 -15.84 12.86 -8.56
CA LYS A 152 -15.21 12.56 -7.26
C LYS A 152 -13.84 11.89 -7.37
N ILE A 153 -13.39 11.60 -8.58
CA ILE A 153 -12.04 11.13 -8.87
C ILE A 153 -11.08 12.32 -8.95
N ARG A 154 -9.92 12.17 -8.35
CA ARG A 154 -8.81 13.12 -8.38
C ARG A 154 -7.56 12.45 -8.95
N ASP A 155 -6.72 13.26 -9.56
CA ASP A 155 -5.39 12.82 -9.98
C ASP A 155 -4.45 12.61 -8.79
N TRP A 156 -3.54 11.66 -8.96
CA TRP A 156 -2.44 11.39 -8.05
C TRP A 156 -1.15 11.28 -8.85
N THR A 157 -0.22 12.21 -8.62
CA THR A 157 1.12 12.13 -9.22
C THR A 157 2.05 11.47 -8.22
N THR A 158 2.43 10.23 -8.49
CA THR A 158 3.32 9.45 -7.63
C THR A 158 4.75 9.98 -7.69
N ASN A 159 5.35 10.17 -6.53
CA ASN A 159 6.77 10.40 -6.32
C ASN A 159 7.27 9.53 -5.14
N ASN A 160 8.58 9.47 -4.93
CA ASN A 160 9.15 8.61 -3.90
C ASN A 160 8.61 8.92 -2.50
N SER A 161 8.35 10.19 -2.18
CA SER A 161 7.88 10.60 -0.86
C SER A 161 6.45 10.14 -0.59
N ASN A 162 5.51 10.48 -1.49
CA ASN A 162 4.10 10.15 -1.29
C ASN A 162 3.82 8.65 -1.51
N LYS A 163 4.59 7.97 -2.38
CA LYS A 163 4.55 6.50 -2.48
C LYS A 163 4.97 5.85 -1.16
N ALA A 164 6.09 6.30 -0.58
CA ALA A 164 6.57 5.78 0.69
C ALA A 164 5.59 6.05 1.83
N GLU A 165 4.95 7.21 1.87
CA GLU A 165 3.92 7.54 2.86
C GLU A 165 2.68 6.65 2.69
N GLY A 166 2.14 6.52 1.48
CA GLY A 166 0.99 5.67 1.20
C GLY A 166 1.25 4.19 1.52
N ILE A 167 2.45 3.70 1.21
CA ILE A 167 2.85 2.32 1.57
C ILE A 167 2.94 2.15 3.09
N ARG A 168 3.52 3.10 3.84
CA ARG A 168 3.52 3.04 5.33
C ARG A 168 2.11 3.04 5.91
N ASN A 169 1.22 3.85 5.36
CA ASN A 169 -0.20 3.85 5.76
C ASN A 169 -0.85 2.49 5.50
N LEU A 170 -0.54 1.87 4.36
CA LEU A 170 -1.04 0.54 4.03
C LEU A 170 -0.46 -0.54 4.95
N ILE A 171 0.85 -0.48 5.28
CA ILE A 171 1.48 -1.36 6.27
C ILE A 171 0.76 -1.26 7.62
N TYR A 172 0.53 -0.02 8.08
CA TYR A 172 -0.17 0.23 9.33
C TYR A 172 -1.57 -0.40 9.34
N ASP A 173 -2.36 -0.15 8.29
CA ASP A 173 -3.73 -0.64 8.20
C ASP A 173 -3.80 -2.19 8.09
N ILE A 174 -2.80 -2.82 7.46
CA ILE A 174 -2.66 -4.29 7.41
C ILE A 174 -2.32 -4.85 8.80
N GLN A 175 -1.35 -4.27 9.50
CA GLN A 175 -0.91 -4.74 10.80
C GLN A 175 -1.98 -4.54 11.90
N GLU A 176 -2.79 -3.49 11.81
CA GLU A 176 -3.92 -3.26 12.71
C GLU A 176 -5.15 -4.14 12.35
N GLY A 177 -5.08 -4.92 11.27
CA GLY A 177 -6.21 -5.75 10.82
C GLY A 177 -7.43 -4.95 10.40
N SER A 178 -7.23 -3.69 9.98
CA SER A 178 -8.31 -2.78 9.59
C SER A 178 -8.71 -2.90 8.11
N LEU A 179 -8.16 -3.87 7.41
CA LEU A 179 -8.48 -4.19 6.02
C LEU A 179 -9.00 -5.63 5.90
N GLU A 180 -9.92 -5.82 4.96
CA GLU A 180 -10.34 -7.15 4.50
C GLU A 180 -10.14 -7.22 2.98
N LEU A 181 -9.29 -8.14 2.55
CA LEU A 181 -8.86 -8.30 1.16
C LEU A 181 -9.38 -9.61 0.56
N PRO A 182 -9.44 -9.72 -0.79
CA PRO A 182 -9.80 -10.98 -1.43
C PRO A 182 -8.80 -12.08 -1.06
N SER A 183 -9.32 -13.29 -0.82
CA SER A 183 -8.50 -14.45 -0.48
C SER A 183 -7.63 -14.88 -1.68
N LYS A 184 -6.58 -15.60 -1.38
CA LYS A 184 -5.68 -16.16 -2.38
C LYS A 184 -6.41 -17.07 -3.38
N GLU A 185 -7.37 -17.83 -2.89
CA GLU A 185 -8.16 -18.77 -3.70
C GLU A 185 -9.15 -18.06 -4.62
N PHE A 186 -9.71 -16.93 -4.15
CA PHE A 186 -10.71 -16.18 -4.91
C PHE A 186 -10.10 -15.22 -5.92
N PHE A 187 -9.09 -14.43 -5.51
CA PHE A 187 -8.41 -13.47 -6.37
C PHE A 187 -6.93 -13.36 -6.00
N PRO A 188 -6.07 -14.27 -6.50
CA PRO A 188 -4.70 -14.45 -6.06
C PRO A 188 -3.78 -13.24 -6.31
N HIS A 189 -4.11 -12.35 -7.22
CA HIS A 189 -3.23 -11.26 -7.65
C HIS A 189 -2.88 -10.31 -6.51
N VAL A 190 -3.87 -9.87 -5.72
CA VAL A 190 -3.64 -8.98 -4.57
C VAL A 190 -2.73 -9.65 -3.55
N TYR A 191 -3.03 -10.90 -3.19
CA TYR A 191 -2.25 -11.67 -2.25
C TYR A 191 -0.79 -11.85 -2.71
N ASN A 192 -0.61 -12.27 -3.97
CA ASN A 192 0.72 -12.56 -4.51
C ASN A 192 1.57 -11.28 -4.63
N GLU A 193 0.99 -10.17 -5.07
CA GLU A 193 1.71 -8.91 -5.20
C GLU A 193 2.09 -8.33 -3.84
N LEU A 194 1.21 -8.40 -2.82
CA LEU A 194 1.54 -7.98 -1.46
C LEU A 194 2.71 -8.79 -0.88
N ASN A 195 2.69 -10.12 -1.03
CA ASN A 195 3.77 -10.98 -0.52
C ASN A 195 5.09 -10.86 -1.31
N ALA A 196 5.03 -10.45 -2.57
CA ALA A 196 6.22 -10.23 -3.38
C ALA A 196 6.81 -8.82 -3.23
N TYR A 197 6.03 -7.87 -2.69
CA TYR A 197 6.43 -6.47 -2.61
C TYR A 197 7.62 -6.29 -1.69
N SER A 198 8.64 -5.59 -2.16
CA SER A 198 9.91 -5.48 -1.46
C SER A 198 10.38 -4.03 -1.31
N TYR A 199 11.31 -3.81 -0.42
CA TYR A 199 11.97 -2.51 -0.27
C TYR A 199 13.47 -2.60 -0.54
N LYS A 200 14.06 -1.46 -0.88
CA LYS A 200 15.51 -1.29 -0.98
C LYS A 200 15.90 -0.04 -0.22
N ILE A 201 16.99 -0.13 0.51
CA ILE A 201 17.59 1.03 1.18
C ILE A 201 18.75 1.52 0.29
N GLY A 202 18.63 2.76 -0.16
CA GLY A 202 19.69 3.43 -0.94
C GLY A 202 20.88 3.82 -0.07
N PRO A 203 22.01 4.24 -0.69
CA PRO A 203 23.24 4.64 0.03
C PRO A 203 23.04 5.79 1.02
N THR A 204 22.01 6.61 0.81
CA THR A 204 21.64 7.75 1.67
C THR A 204 20.62 7.41 2.76
N GLY A 205 20.30 6.12 2.97
CA GLY A 205 19.26 5.68 3.89
C GLY A 205 17.82 5.82 3.34
N THR A 206 17.66 6.32 2.10
CA THR A 206 16.34 6.48 1.49
C THR A 206 15.74 5.11 1.15
N MET A 207 14.55 4.84 1.66
CA MET A 207 13.82 3.62 1.39
C MET A 207 12.94 3.78 0.14
N THR A 208 13.02 2.82 -0.77
CA THR A 208 12.17 2.72 -1.96
C THR A 208 11.42 1.39 -1.97
N PHE A 209 10.17 1.43 -2.39
CA PHE A 209 9.24 0.30 -2.40
C PHE A 209 8.83 -0.04 -3.82
N ASN A 210 9.04 -1.29 -4.25
CA ASN A 210 8.68 -1.75 -5.59
C ASN A 210 8.48 -3.27 -5.62
N ALA A 211 7.80 -3.76 -6.66
CA ALA A 211 7.88 -5.17 -6.98
C ALA A 211 9.31 -5.56 -7.41
N PRO A 212 9.77 -6.77 -7.12
CA PRO A 212 10.98 -7.34 -7.70
C PRO A 212 10.92 -7.35 -9.23
N SER A 213 12.09 -7.33 -9.89
CA SER A 213 12.16 -7.38 -11.34
C SER A 213 11.41 -8.59 -11.91
N GLY A 214 10.52 -8.33 -12.88
CA GLY A 214 9.68 -9.35 -13.52
C GLY A 214 8.38 -9.67 -12.79
N LEU A 215 8.07 -8.98 -11.69
CA LEU A 215 6.79 -9.05 -10.99
C LEU A 215 6.04 -7.72 -11.11
N PHE A 216 4.73 -7.76 -10.85
CA PHE A 216 3.83 -6.63 -10.92
C PHE A 216 3.54 -6.07 -9.53
N ASP A 217 3.21 -4.76 -9.44
CA ASP A 217 2.74 -4.09 -8.23
C ASP A 217 1.44 -3.27 -8.46
N ASP A 218 0.78 -3.48 -9.59
CA ASP A 218 -0.41 -2.72 -9.99
C ASP A 218 -1.57 -2.87 -8.98
N CYS A 219 -1.76 -4.09 -8.41
CA CYS A 219 -2.76 -4.31 -7.36
C CYS A 219 -2.37 -3.62 -6.05
N VAL A 220 -1.08 -3.61 -5.69
CA VAL A 220 -0.58 -2.92 -4.49
C VAL A 220 -0.78 -1.43 -4.64
N MET A 221 -0.44 -0.86 -5.80
CA MET A 221 -0.57 0.58 -6.07
C MET A 221 -2.04 1.00 -6.07
N SER A 222 -2.92 0.28 -6.76
CA SER A 222 -4.35 0.59 -6.76
C SER A 222 -4.98 0.45 -5.35
N LEU A 223 -4.56 -0.54 -4.56
CA LEU A 223 -4.99 -0.73 -3.17
C LEU A 223 -4.52 0.44 -2.29
N MET A 224 -3.25 0.84 -2.40
CA MET A 224 -2.69 1.99 -1.70
C MET A 224 -3.49 3.27 -2.02
N LEU A 225 -3.77 3.54 -3.30
CA LEU A 225 -4.56 4.71 -3.72
C LEU A 225 -5.99 4.68 -3.19
N ALA A 226 -6.64 3.51 -3.14
CA ALA A 226 -7.97 3.37 -2.55
C ALA A 226 -7.94 3.63 -1.03
N ASN A 227 -6.91 3.13 -0.34
CA ASN A 227 -6.71 3.37 1.09
C ASN A 227 -6.45 4.85 1.38
N GLU A 228 -5.60 5.52 0.59
CA GLU A 228 -5.38 6.97 0.69
C GLU A 228 -6.67 7.77 0.43
N ALA A 229 -7.50 7.37 -0.54
CA ALA A 229 -8.78 8.01 -0.78
C ALA A 229 -9.73 7.84 0.43
N LYS A 230 -9.76 6.66 1.06
CA LYS A 230 -10.53 6.42 2.29
C LYS A 230 -10.06 7.32 3.44
N ARG A 231 -8.75 7.44 3.63
CA ARG A 231 -8.14 8.26 4.71
C ARG A 231 -8.40 9.75 4.51
N ASN A 232 -8.21 10.25 3.29
CA ASN A 232 -8.24 11.69 3.00
C ASN A 232 -9.64 12.26 2.72
N VAL A 233 -10.54 11.44 2.15
CA VAL A 233 -11.91 11.87 1.81
C VAL A 233 -12.92 11.38 2.85
N GLY A 234 -12.63 10.27 3.53
CA GLY A 234 -13.51 9.64 4.52
C GLY A 234 -13.65 10.40 5.84
N GLY A 235 -12.80 11.37 6.09
CA GLY A 235 -12.93 12.27 7.24
C GLY A 235 -12.58 11.63 8.58
N SER A 236 -11.40 11.06 8.70
CA SER A 236 -10.68 10.94 9.97
C SER A 236 -9.24 11.36 9.72
N SER A 237 -9.05 12.66 9.48
CA SER A 237 -7.73 13.27 9.50
C SER A 237 -7.20 13.16 10.93
N LYS A 238 -6.53 12.07 11.26
CA LYS A 238 -5.48 12.13 12.27
C LYS A 238 -4.36 12.96 11.65
N ILE A 239 -4.36 14.26 11.97
CA ILE A 239 -3.25 15.16 11.65
C ILE A 239 -2.05 14.60 12.42
N TYR A 240 -1.16 13.90 11.73
CA TYR A 240 0.18 13.70 12.22
C TYR A 240 0.90 15.04 12.06
N ILE A 241 0.99 15.78 13.14
CA ILE A 241 1.87 16.94 13.25
C ILE A 241 3.28 16.36 13.25
N GLY A 242 3.90 16.31 12.09
CA GLY A 242 5.33 16.06 11.94
C GLY A 242 6.06 17.20 12.65
N GLY A 243 6.61 16.92 13.84
CA GLY A 243 7.52 17.83 14.50
C GLY A 243 8.79 17.94 13.66
N SER A 244 9.00 19.12 13.10
CA SER A 244 10.30 19.52 12.58
C SER A 244 11.28 19.62 13.76
N VAL A 245 12.38 18.89 13.68
CA VAL A 245 13.65 19.22 14.35
C VAL A 245 14.76 19.04 13.33
#